data_515094dce2a2fe21cdc18053e62294e7
#
_entry.id   515094dce2a2fe21cdc18053e62294e7
#
_cell.length_a   1.000
_cell.length_b   1.000
_cell.length_c   1.000
_cell.angle_alpha   90.00
_cell.angle_beta   90.00
_cell.angle_gamma   90.00
#
_symmetry.space_group_name_H-M   'P 1'
#
loop_
_entity.id
_entity.type
_entity.pdbx_description
1 polymer ?
#
loop_
_entity_poly.entity_id
_entity_poly.type
_entity_poly.pdbx_seq_one_letter_code
_entity_poly.pdbx_strand_id
1 'polypeptide(L)'
;MCIRDSIYDTLIYCITHLFKQFKKSLMTLLPFVVGMIAALAILSNVITWALMDEFASLPTNTLFIGLILGGLPAIFKQIKGSKKRDSILGGILFVLFFALVIFMATLKETQDTGAVISLSVLEVLKLTLMGCIASATMVIPGVSGSMMLMLMGYYYPVIGAIKNLINALVALDGGAILYNVGILLPFGIGVVIGIFAIAKLIEILLAKWKCITYGAILGLVVASPFAILMGLSLPGFNLVQVIVSVLTFILGFAAAWLLARKDEKPAA
;
A
#
# COMPACT_ATOMS: atom_id res chain seq x y z
N MET A 1 6.58 30.11 1.24
CA MET A 1 7.04 28.79 0.86
C MET A 1 6.88 27.84 2.05
N CYS A 2 5.98 26.86 1.98
CA CYS A 2 5.81 25.90 3.08
C CYS A 2 7.05 25.02 3.21
N ILE A 3 7.46 24.72 4.43
CA ILE A 3 8.58 23.81 4.74
C ILE A 3 8.43 22.48 3.97
N ARG A 4 7.20 22.01 3.78
CA ARG A 4 6.83 20.80 3.02
C ARG A 4 7.29 20.87 1.55
N ASP A 5 7.05 21.99 0.87
CA ASP A 5 7.38 22.14 -0.55
C ASP A 5 8.89 22.20 -0.76
N SER A 6 9.60 22.85 0.18
CA SER A 6 11.07 22.94 0.17
C SER A 6 11.74 21.57 0.42
N ILE A 7 11.16 20.71 1.29
CA ILE A 7 11.68 19.36 1.55
C ILE A 7 11.44 18.45 0.34
N TYR A 8 10.23 18.51 -0.24
CA TYR A 8 9.86 17.73 -1.41
C TYR A 8 10.75 18.07 -2.61
N ASP A 9 10.91 19.35 -2.92
CA ASP A 9 11.77 19.83 -3.99
C ASP A 9 13.23 19.40 -3.78
N THR A 10 13.71 19.47 -2.53
CA THR A 10 15.06 19.02 -2.17
C THR A 10 15.24 17.52 -2.38
N LEU A 11 14.26 16.71 -1.99
CA LEU A 11 14.29 15.26 -2.18
C LEU A 11 14.30 14.89 -3.66
N ILE A 12 13.41 15.50 -4.46
CA ILE A 12 13.37 15.28 -5.92
C ILE A 12 14.70 15.71 -6.57
N TYR A 13 15.21 16.89 -6.20
CA TYR A 13 16.50 17.35 -6.72
C TYR A 13 17.62 16.37 -6.39
N CYS A 14 17.72 15.89 -5.15
CA CYS A 14 18.73 14.92 -4.75
C CYS A 14 18.61 13.57 -5.48
N ILE A 15 17.38 13.11 -5.73
CA ILE A 15 17.14 11.86 -6.46
C ILE A 15 17.53 12.02 -7.94
N THR A 16 17.11 13.10 -8.59
CA THR A 16 17.37 13.34 -10.01
C THR A 16 18.84 13.65 -10.31
N HIS A 17 19.57 14.21 -9.35
CA HIS A 17 20.99 14.55 -9.49
C HIS A 17 21.92 13.59 -8.72
N LEU A 18 21.43 12.42 -8.32
CA LEU A 18 22.18 11.44 -7.53
C LEU A 18 23.53 11.09 -8.17
N PHE A 19 23.56 10.86 -9.48
CA PHE A 19 24.78 10.52 -10.21
C PHE A 19 25.71 11.72 -10.49
N LYS A 20 25.18 12.95 -10.52
CA LYS A 20 25.99 14.15 -10.78
C LYS A 20 26.63 14.74 -9.52
N GLN A 21 25.97 14.64 -8.37
CA GLN A 21 26.41 15.18 -7.08
C GLN A 21 26.26 14.14 -5.97
N PHE A 22 26.84 12.96 -6.18
CA PHE A 22 26.64 11.76 -5.35
C PHE A 22 26.82 12.03 -3.86
N LYS A 23 27.96 12.64 -3.45
CA LYS A 23 28.26 12.88 -2.04
C LYS A 23 27.25 13.82 -1.36
N LYS A 24 26.84 14.91 -2.04
CA LYS A 24 25.88 15.88 -1.51
C LYS A 24 24.47 15.29 -1.44
N SER A 25 24.04 14.61 -2.50
CA SER A 25 22.73 13.95 -2.55
C SER A 25 22.64 12.82 -1.53
N LEU A 26 23.70 12.02 -1.37
CA LEU A 26 23.74 10.95 -0.38
C LEU A 26 23.66 11.49 1.05
N MET A 27 24.43 12.54 1.40
CA MET A 27 24.38 13.15 2.73
C MET A 27 23.01 13.74 3.07
N THR A 28 22.28 14.22 2.07
CA THR A 28 20.93 14.75 2.26
C THR A 28 19.87 13.62 2.34
N LEU A 29 20.00 12.58 1.52
CA LEU A 29 19.03 11.47 1.50
C LEU A 29 19.22 10.48 2.65
N LEU A 30 20.46 10.28 3.15
CA LEU A 30 20.77 9.30 4.18
C LEU A 30 19.93 9.48 5.46
N PRO A 31 19.80 10.67 6.06
CA PRO A 31 18.98 10.85 7.25
C PRO A 31 17.49 10.57 6.99
N PHE A 32 16.98 10.84 5.77
CA PHE A 32 15.60 10.48 5.41
C PHE A 32 15.42 8.98 5.33
N VAL A 33 16.35 8.26 4.69
CA VAL A 33 16.30 6.80 4.58
C VAL A 33 16.43 6.15 5.97
N VAL A 34 17.37 6.60 6.79
CA VAL A 34 17.54 6.10 8.16
C VAL A 34 16.29 6.39 9.00
N GLY A 35 15.75 7.61 8.93
CA GLY A 35 14.51 7.98 9.63
C GLY A 35 13.31 7.15 9.16
N MET A 36 13.19 6.88 7.87
CA MET A 36 12.14 6.04 7.30
C MET A 36 12.26 4.59 7.79
N ILE A 37 13.46 4.00 7.76
CA ILE A 37 13.70 2.63 8.23
C ILE A 37 13.42 2.54 9.73
N ALA A 38 13.89 3.49 10.53
CA ALA A 38 13.64 3.53 11.98
C ALA A 38 12.14 3.67 12.28
N ALA A 39 11.44 4.57 11.58
CA ALA A 39 10.01 4.76 11.73
C ALA A 39 9.23 3.49 11.35
N LEU A 40 9.58 2.84 10.24
CA LEU A 40 8.97 1.58 9.83
C LEU A 40 9.22 0.46 10.85
N ALA A 41 10.44 0.34 11.36
CA ALA A 41 10.78 -0.67 12.36
C ALA A 41 10.00 -0.47 13.68
N ILE A 42 9.93 0.77 14.18
CA ILE A 42 9.20 1.08 15.41
C ILE A 42 7.69 0.91 15.20
N LEU A 43 7.15 1.51 14.14
CA LEU A 43 5.72 1.51 13.87
C LEU A 43 5.20 0.10 13.53
N SER A 44 5.98 -0.71 12.82
CA SER A 44 5.64 -2.10 12.52
C SER A 44 5.46 -2.92 13.80
N ASN A 45 6.38 -2.80 14.77
CA ASN A 45 6.25 -3.51 16.04
C ASN A 45 5.04 -3.04 16.86
N VAL A 46 4.79 -1.71 16.90
CA VAL A 46 3.63 -1.14 17.61
C VAL A 46 2.32 -1.61 16.98
N ILE A 47 2.22 -1.54 15.65
CA ILE A 47 1.00 -1.95 14.93
C ILE A 47 0.79 -3.47 15.05
N THR A 48 1.85 -4.27 14.91
CA THR A 48 1.75 -5.73 15.05
C THR A 48 1.27 -6.09 16.45
N TRP A 49 1.85 -5.50 17.50
CA TRP A 49 1.38 -5.68 18.87
C TRP A 49 -0.09 -5.27 19.02
N ALA A 50 -0.46 -4.10 18.53
CA ALA A 50 -1.82 -3.57 18.65
C ALA A 50 -2.87 -4.41 17.88
N LEU A 51 -2.49 -5.04 16.77
CA LEU A 51 -3.39 -5.91 16.00
C LEU A 51 -3.47 -7.34 16.54
N MET A 52 -2.41 -7.82 17.21
CA MET A 52 -2.38 -9.15 17.82
C MET A 52 -2.95 -9.18 19.24
N ASP A 53 -2.98 -8.06 19.94
CA ASP A 53 -3.57 -7.95 21.27
C ASP A 53 -5.10 -8.03 21.18
N GLU A 54 -5.69 -8.91 21.98
CA GLU A 54 -7.12 -9.20 21.94
C GLU A 54 -7.99 -7.97 22.27
N PHE A 55 -7.51 -7.10 23.15
CA PHE A 55 -8.20 -5.84 23.48
C PHE A 55 -7.92 -4.74 22.46
N ALA A 56 -6.68 -4.54 22.05
CA ALA A 56 -6.26 -3.43 21.20
C ALA A 56 -6.63 -3.61 19.71
N SER A 57 -6.87 -4.85 19.26
CA SER A 57 -7.18 -5.16 17.87
C SER A 57 -8.40 -4.40 17.35
N LEU A 58 -9.53 -4.43 18.07
CA LEU A 58 -10.74 -3.74 17.63
C LEU A 58 -10.59 -2.20 17.62
N PRO A 59 -10.07 -1.53 18.68
CA PRO A 59 -9.79 -0.10 18.64
C PRO A 59 -8.82 0.33 17.52
N THR A 60 -7.80 -0.48 17.23
CA THR A 60 -6.83 -0.19 16.17
C THR A 60 -7.47 -0.25 14.78
N ASN A 61 -8.27 -1.29 14.54
CA ASN A 61 -8.98 -1.42 13.26
C ASN A 61 -10.03 -0.30 13.07
N THR A 62 -10.73 0.09 14.13
CA THR A 62 -11.70 1.21 14.07
C THR A 62 -11.01 2.55 13.88
N LEU A 63 -9.79 2.74 14.39
CA LEU A 63 -8.96 3.91 14.08
C LEU A 63 -8.66 3.99 12.58
N PHE A 64 -8.23 2.88 11.97
CA PHE A 64 -7.96 2.82 10.52
C PHE A 64 -9.21 3.08 9.70
N ILE A 65 -10.35 2.50 10.08
CA ILE A 65 -11.65 2.76 9.44
C ILE A 65 -11.99 4.25 9.52
N GLY A 66 -11.81 4.86 10.69
CA GLY A 66 -12.01 6.29 10.88
C GLY A 66 -11.12 7.15 9.97
N LEU A 67 -9.82 6.84 9.88
CA LEU A 67 -8.88 7.52 8.98
C LEU A 67 -9.32 7.42 7.51
N ILE A 68 -9.74 6.25 7.05
CA ILE A 68 -10.21 6.02 5.69
C ILE A 68 -11.47 6.86 5.41
N LEU A 69 -12.48 6.76 6.28
CA LEU A 69 -13.75 7.45 6.10
C LEU A 69 -13.61 8.97 6.25
N GLY A 70 -12.71 9.45 7.11
CA GLY A 70 -12.41 10.88 7.26
C GLY A 70 -11.77 11.53 6.03
N GLY A 71 -11.08 10.74 5.20
CA GLY A 71 -10.52 11.19 3.91
C GLY A 71 -11.52 11.23 2.75
N LEU A 72 -12.65 10.50 2.84
CA LEU A 72 -13.64 10.40 1.76
C LEU A 72 -14.20 11.74 1.27
N PRO A 73 -14.54 12.73 2.13
CA PRO A 73 -15.07 14.02 1.67
C PRO A 73 -14.18 14.74 0.66
N ALA A 74 -12.85 14.63 0.80
CA ALA A 74 -11.90 15.22 -0.14
C ALA A 74 -11.97 14.57 -1.52
N ILE A 75 -12.16 13.24 -1.56
CA ILE A 75 -12.28 12.48 -2.81
C ILE A 75 -13.63 12.79 -3.49
N PHE A 76 -14.72 12.86 -2.73
CA PHE A 76 -16.05 13.21 -3.26
C PHE A 76 -16.09 14.58 -3.94
N LYS A 77 -15.35 15.56 -3.42
CA LYS A 77 -15.27 16.91 -4.04
C LYS A 77 -14.68 16.87 -5.45
N GLN A 78 -13.80 15.92 -5.75
CA GLN A 78 -13.16 15.80 -7.07
C GLN A 78 -14.15 15.35 -8.17
N ILE A 79 -15.29 14.77 -7.80
CA ILE A 79 -16.33 14.31 -8.74
C ILE A 79 -17.39 15.38 -8.99
N LYS A 80 -17.50 16.38 -8.09
CA LYS A 80 -18.51 17.43 -8.14
C LYS A 80 -18.38 18.27 -9.43
N GLY A 81 -19.47 18.41 -10.18
CA GLY A 81 -19.48 19.22 -11.43
C GLY A 81 -19.22 18.43 -12.71
N SER A 82 -19.16 17.10 -12.65
CA SER A 82 -18.94 16.25 -13.82
C SER A 82 -20.22 16.09 -14.67
N LYS A 83 -20.04 15.77 -15.97
CA LYS A 83 -21.16 15.48 -16.88
C LYS A 83 -21.95 14.26 -16.39
N LYS A 84 -23.26 14.26 -16.58
CA LYS A 84 -24.17 13.18 -16.13
C LYS A 84 -23.74 11.79 -16.61
N ARG A 85 -23.25 11.66 -17.83
CA ARG A 85 -22.74 10.40 -18.40
C ARG A 85 -21.51 9.89 -17.66
N ASP A 86 -20.55 10.76 -17.35
CA ASP A 86 -19.32 10.39 -16.65
C ASP A 86 -19.60 10.03 -15.19
N SER A 87 -20.61 10.64 -14.58
CA SER A 87 -21.09 10.30 -13.25
C SER A 87 -21.74 8.92 -13.19
N ILE A 88 -22.51 8.53 -14.21
CA ILE A 88 -23.11 7.18 -14.31
C ILE A 88 -22.01 6.12 -14.48
N LEU A 89 -21.06 6.35 -15.40
CA LEU A 89 -19.93 5.44 -15.59
C LEU A 89 -19.06 5.33 -14.35
N GLY A 90 -18.81 6.44 -13.65
CA GLY A 90 -18.13 6.46 -12.35
C GLY A 90 -18.87 5.64 -11.28
N GLY A 91 -20.21 5.72 -11.25
CA GLY A 91 -21.06 4.90 -10.38
C GLY A 91 -20.98 3.40 -10.69
N ILE A 92 -20.95 3.02 -11.96
CA ILE A 92 -20.77 1.61 -12.37
C ILE A 92 -19.41 1.09 -11.92
N LEU A 93 -18.34 1.87 -12.16
CA LEU A 93 -17.01 1.47 -11.70
C LEU A 93 -16.88 1.45 -10.17
N PHE A 94 -17.55 2.37 -9.47
CA PHE A 94 -17.66 2.31 -8.01
C PHE A 94 -18.19 0.94 -7.55
N VAL A 95 -19.33 0.51 -8.09
CA VAL A 95 -19.94 -0.78 -7.70
C VAL A 95 -19.05 -1.96 -8.08
N LEU A 96 -18.45 -1.92 -9.28
CA LEU A 96 -17.56 -2.98 -9.76
C LEU A 96 -16.33 -3.15 -8.84
N PHE A 97 -15.64 -2.05 -8.53
CA PHE A 97 -14.44 -2.09 -7.70
C PHE A 97 -14.77 -2.33 -6.22
N PHE A 98 -15.89 -1.85 -5.72
CA PHE A 98 -16.40 -2.20 -4.41
C PHE A 98 -16.63 -3.71 -4.30
N ALA A 99 -17.36 -4.30 -5.25
CA ALA A 99 -17.61 -5.74 -5.27
C ALA A 99 -16.30 -6.55 -5.42
N LEU A 100 -15.35 -6.06 -6.21
CA LEU A 100 -14.04 -6.69 -6.36
C LEU A 100 -13.30 -6.80 -5.02
N VAL A 101 -13.23 -5.71 -4.23
CA VAL A 101 -12.56 -5.71 -2.92
C VAL A 101 -13.27 -6.64 -1.95
N ILE A 102 -14.61 -6.60 -1.89
CA ILE A 102 -15.37 -7.50 -1.02
C ILE A 102 -15.16 -8.96 -1.43
N PHE A 103 -15.19 -9.26 -2.74
CA PHE A 103 -14.89 -10.61 -3.24
C PHE A 103 -13.49 -11.06 -2.83
N MET A 104 -12.46 -10.22 -3.00
CA MET A 104 -11.10 -10.53 -2.55
C MET A 104 -11.03 -10.77 -1.03
N ALA A 105 -11.75 -9.99 -0.23
CA ALA A 105 -11.79 -10.17 1.22
C ALA A 105 -12.45 -11.50 1.66
N THR A 106 -13.28 -12.11 0.81
CA THR A 106 -13.87 -13.44 1.06
C THR A 106 -12.95 -14.60 0.68
N LEU A 107 -11.92 -14.34 -0.15
CA LEU A 107 -10.95 -15.36 -0.52
C LEU A 107 -10.07 -15.69 0.69
N LYS A 108 -10.08 -16.96 1.10
CA LYS A 108 -9.19 -17.43 2.15
C LYS A 108 -7.75 -17.46 1.63
N GLU A 109 -6.83 -16.99 2.44
CA GLU A 109 -5.40 -17.15 2.18
C GLU A 109 -5.07 -18.64 2.13
N THR A 110 -4.77 -19.15 0.94
CA THR A 110 -4.22 -20.50 0.83
C THR A 110 -2.78 -20.45 1.35
N GLN A 111 -2.52 -21.16 2.44
CA GLN A 111 -1.17 -21.45 2.89
C GLN A 111 -0.56 -22.46 1.91
N ASP A 112 -0.20 -21.96 0.73
CA ASP A 112 0.54 -22.80 -0.22
C ASP A 112 1.97 -22.96 0.30
N THR A 113 2.32 -24.19 0.61
CA THR A 113 3.67 -24.61 0.96
C THR A 113 4.57 -24.32 -0.24
N GLY A 114 5.28 -23.20 -0.16
CA GLY A 114 6.06 -22.55 -1.19
C GLY A 114 6.56 -23.45 -2.34
N ALA A 115 6.15 -23.10 -3.53
CA ALA A 115 6.70 -23.68 -4.74
C ALA A 115 8.22 -23.52 -4.77
N VAL A 116 8.97 -24.59 -5.01
CA VAL A 116 10.41 -24.51 -5.25
C VAL A 116 10.60 -23.81 -6.58
N ILE A 117 11.15 -22.60 -6.53
CA ILE A 117 11.41 -21.82 -7.75
C ILE A 117 12.67 -22.37 -8.43
N SER A 118 12.51 -22.95 -9.61
CA SER A 118 13.65 -23.28 -10.47
C SER A 118 14.05 -22.03 -11.28
N LEU A 119 15.34 -21.72 -11.36
CA LEU A 119 15.83 -20.57 -12.16
C LEU A 119 15.80 -20.90 -13.66
N SER A 120 14.60 -21.06 -14.22
CA SER A 120 14.38 -21.17 -15.67
C SER A 120 13.97 -19.81 -16.25
N VAL A 121 14.17 -19.63 -17.57
CA VAL A 121 13.78 -18.36 -18.25
C VAL A 121 12.29 -18.06 -18.03
N LEU A 122 11.44 -19.10 -18.04
CA LEU A 122 10.01 -18.95 -17.81
C LEU A 122 9.69 -18.47 -16.38
N GLU A 123 10.38 -19.00 -15.38
CA GLU A 123 10.21 -18.57 -13.98
C GLU A 123 10.74 -17.16 -13.73
N VAL A 124 11.83 -16.77 -14.38
CA VAL A 124 12.32 -15.37 -14.33
C VAL A 124 11.27 -14.40 -14.89
N LEU A 125 10.63 -14.73 -16.01
CA LEU A 125 9.54 -13.93 -16.57
C LEU A 125 8.32 -13.88 -15.63
N LYS A 126 7.94 -15.01 -15.04
CA LYS A 126 6.85 -15.05 -14.05
C LYS A 126 7.17 -14.20 -12.82
N LEU A 127 8.38 -14.32 -12.26
CA LEU A 127 8.82 -13.52 -11.11
C LEU A 127 8.75 -12.01 -11.42
N THR A 128 9.20 -11.61 -12.60
CA THR A 128 9.09 -10.21 -13.05
C THR A 128 7.64 -9.76 -13.16
N LEU A 129 6.77 -10.60 -13.74
CA LEU A 129 5.34 -10.33 -13.83
C LEU A 129 4.67 -10.25 -12.45
N MET A 130 5.02 -11.17 -11.53
CA MET A 130 4.49 -11.18 -10.16
C MET A 130 4.92 -9.92 -9.39
N GLY A 131 6.18 -9.50 -9.55
CA GLY A 131 6.66 -8.23 -8.98
C GLY A 131 5.88 -7.02 -9.52
N CYS A 132 5.63 -7.00 -10.83
CA CYS A 132 4.85 -5.94 -11.48
C CYS A 132 3.39 -5.90 -10.95
N ILE A 133 2.72 -7.04 -10.87
CA ILE A 133 1.35 -7.14 -10.35
C ILE A 133 1.29 -6.74 -8.87
N ALA A 134 2.19 -7.25 -8.05
CA ALA A 134 2.24 -6.95 -6.62
C ALA A 134 2.41 -5.45 -6.36
N SER A 135 3.35 -4.81 -7.06
CA SER A 135 3.58 -3.37 -6.90
C SER A 135 2.42 -2.53 -7.44
N ALA A 136 1.82 -2.93 -8.55
CA ALA A 136 0.64 -2.26 -9.08
C ALA A 136 -0.53 -2.30 -8.09
N THR A 137 -0.78 -3.44 -7.45
CA THR A 137 -1.84 -3.58 -6.43
C THR A 137 -1.55 -2.78 -5.16
N MET A 138 -0.29 -2.60 -4.77
CA MET A 138 0.09 -1.75 -3.62
C MET A 138 -0.20 -0.26 -3.84
N VAL A 139 -0.17 0.22 -5.09
CA VAL A 139 -0.50 1.61 -5.43
C VAL A 139 -2.01 1.84 -5.44
N ILE A 140 -2.79 0.78 -5.69
CA ILE A 140 -4.26 0.85 -5.73
C ILE A 140 -4.82 0.77 -4.30
N PRO A 141 -5.54 1.79 -3.80
CA PRO A 141 -6.12 1.76 -2.46
C PRO A 141 -7.07 0.58 -2.28
N GLY A 142 -7.01 -0.09 -1.11
CA GLY A 142 -7.93 -1.17 -0.78
C GLY A 142 -7.54 -2.57 -1.29
N VAL A 143 -6.44 -2.70 -2.03
CA VAL A 143 -5.90 -4.00 -2.47
C VAL A 143 -4.52 -4.22 -1.86
N SER A 144 -4.35 -5.37 -1.20
CA SER A 144 -3.06 -5.74 -0.59
C SER A 144 -2.17 -6.47 -1.60
N GLY A 145 -0.98 -5.95 -1.86
CA GLY A 145 0.01 -6.59 -2.74
C GLY A 145 0.51 -7.93 -2.20
N SER A 146 0.62 -8.07 -0.87
CA SER A 146 0.97 -9.35 -0.23
C SER A 146 -0.14 -10.40 -0.42
N MET A 147 -1.40 -10.02 -0.25
CA MET A 147 -2.54 -10.90 -0.50
C MET A 147 -2.57 -11.35 -1.97
N MET A 148 -2.30 -10.45 -2.92
CA MET A 148 -2.22 -10.82 -4.33
C MET A 148 -1.10 -11.83 -4.58
N LEU A 149 0.09 -11.63 -3.99
CA LEU A 149 1.18 -12.60 -4.06
C LEU A 149 0.83 -13.93 -3.42
N MET A 150 0.09 -13.95 -2.30
CA MET A 150 -0.40 -15.17 -1.65
C MET A 150 -1.36 -15.93 -2.57
N LEU A 151 -2.34 -15.24 -3.16
CA LEU A 151 -3.29 -15.85 -4.11
C LEU A 151 -2.59 -16.43 -5.34
N MET A 152 -1.46 -15.87 -5.75
CA MET A 152 -0.66 -16.34 -6.87
C MET A 152 0.40 -17.40 -6.47
N GLY A 153 0.53 -17.73 -5.16
CA GLY A 153 1.48 -18.72 -4.64
C GLY A 153 2.94 -18.24 -4.57
N TYR A 154 3.22 -16.94 -4.78
CA TYR A 154 4.59 -16.39 -4.82
C TYR A 154 5.02 -15.66 -3.54
N TYR A 155 4.12 -15.46 -2.58
CA TYR A 155 4.44 -14.74 -1.34
C TYR A 155 5.52 -15.45 -0.52
N TYR A 156 5.30 -16.71 -0.16
CA TYR A 156 6.25 -17.48 0.65
C TYR A 156 7.58 -17.74 -0.06
N PRO A 157 7.62 -18.08 -1.36
CA PRO A 157 8.86 -18.18 -2.11
C PRO A 157 9.69 -16.89 -2.09
N VAL A 158 9.06 -15.73 -2.28
CA VAL A 158 9.78 -14.44 -2.27
C VAL A 158 10.28 -14.09 -0.87
N ILE A 159 9.45 -14.22 0.17
CA ILE A 159 9.86 -13.99 1.57
C ILE A 159 10.95 -14.99 1.98
N GLY A 160 10.82 -16.24 1.58
CA GLY A 160 11.84 -17.28 1.79
C GLY A 160 13.17 -16.92 1.16
N ALA A 161 13.15 -16.44 -0.09
CA ALA A 161 14.36 -16.01 -0.79
C ALA A 161 15.03 -14.80 -0.09
N ILE A 162 14.27 -13.86 0.45
CA ILE A 162 14.82 -12.74 1.24
C ILE A 162 15.52 -13.28 2.51
N LYS A 163 14.85 -14.13 3.27
CA LYS A 163 15.42 -14.74 4.48
C LYS A 163 16.68 -15.54 4.18
N ASN A 164 16.62 -16.38 3.13
CA ASN A 164 17.75 -17.22 2.72
C ASN A 164 18.91 -16.37 2.21
N LEU A 165 18.67 -15.26 1.52
CA LEU A 165 19.70 -14.34 1.09
C LEU A 165 20.42 -13.72 2.30
N ILE A 166 19.67 -13.29 3.32
CA ILE A 166 20.26 -12.73 4.55
C ILE A 166 21.16 -13.78 5.23
N ASN A 167 20.67 -15.01 5.37
CA ASN A 167 21.42 -16.10 5.98
C ASN A 167 22.68 -16.46 5.15
N ALA A 168 22.57 -16.50 3.83
CA ALA A 168 23.68 -16.76 2.92
C ALA A 168 24.75 -15.67 2.96
N LEU A 169 24.35 -14.40 3.12
CA LEU A 169 25.27 -13.27 3.30
C LEU A 169 26.06 -13.39 4.61
N VAL A 170 25.39 -13.78 5.70
CA VAL A 170 26.04 -14.01 7.00
C VAL A 170 27.01 -15.20 6.94
N ALA A 171 26.61 -16.27 6.24
CA ALA A 171 27.42 -17.49 6.07
C ALA A 171 28.50 -17.37 4.98
N LEU A 172 28.51 -16.25 4.21
CA LEU A 172 29.39 -16.03 3.06
C LEU A 172 29.29 -17.16 1.99
N ASP A 173 28.11 -17.78 1.89
CA ASP A 173 27.83 -18.81 0.88
C ASP A 173 27.51 -18.18 -0.49
N GLY A 174 28.51 -18.11 -1.36
CA GLY A 174 28.36 -17.51 -2.69
C GLY A 174 27.33 -18.23 -3.57
N GLY A 175 27.14 -19.55 -3.44
CA GLY A 175 26.18 -20.32 -4.22
C GLY A 175 24.74 -19.98 -3.83
N ALA A 176 24.48 -19.97 -2.52
CA ALA A 176 23.17 -19.57 -1.99
C ALA A 176 22.86 -18.09 -2.25
N ILE A 177 23.85 -17.19 -2.18
CA ILE A 177 23.70 -15.78 -2.56
C ILE A 177 23.24 -15.67 -4.00
N LEU A 178 23.95 -16.29 -4.95
CA LEU A 178 23.66 -16.20 -6.38
C LEU A 178 22.26 -16.74 -6.70
N TYR A 179 21.86 -17.86 -6.09
CA TYR A 179 20.53 -18.45 -6.27
C TYR A 179 19.41 -17.49 -5.80
N ASN A 180 19.51 -16.96 -4.59
CA ASN A 180 18.47 -16.08 -4.03
C ASN A 180 18.42 -14.72 -4.72
N VAL A 181 19.57 -14.18 -5.14
CA VAL A 181 19.63 -12.97 -6.00
C VAL A 181 18.96 -13.25 -7.34
N GLY A 182 19.16 -14.44 -7.93
CA GLY A 182 18.50 -14.86 -9.16
C GLY A 182 16.97 -14.87 -9.08
N ILE A 183 16.40 -15.07 -7.90
CA ILE A 183 14.95 -14.95 -7.63
C ILE A 183 14.53 -13.50 -7.38
N LEU A 184 15.24 -12.80 -6.50
CA LEU A 184 14.85 -11.48 -6.03
C LEU A 184 15.11 -10.36 -7.05
N LEU A 185 16.12 -10.49 -7.89
CA LEU A 185 16.45 -9.48 -8.90
C LEU A 185 15.35 -9.33 -9.96
N PRO A 186 14.88 -10.40 -10.63
CA PRO A 186 13.76 -10.31 -11.57
C PRO A 186 12.48 -9.79 -10.91
N PHE A 187 12.18 -10.27 -9.70
CA PHE A 187 11.03 -9.78 -8.92
C PHE A 187 11.15 -8.27 -8.64
N GLY A 188 12.33 -7.80 -8.19
CA GLY A 188 12.61 -6.39 -7.93
C GLY A 188 12.50 -5.51 -9.17
N ILE A 189 13.01 -6.00 -10.32
CA ILE A 189 12.83 -5.32 -11.62
C ILE A 189 11.34 -5.20 -11.94
N GLY A 190 10.57 -6.27 -11.76
CA GLY A 190 9.14 -6.28 -11.94
C GLY A 190 8.43 -5.25 -11.05
N VAL A 191 8.82 -5.15 -9.78
CA VAL A 191 8.29 -4.14 -8.83
C VAL A 191 8.52 -2.73 -9.36
N VAL A 192 9.72 -2.41 -9.81
CA VAL A 192 10.04 -1.08 -10.36
C VAL A 192 9.20 -0.78 -11.60
N ILE A 193 9.15 -1.72 -12.54
CA ILE A 193 8.33 -1.58 -13.76
C ILE A 193 6.86 -1.37 -13.40
N GLY A 194 6.33 -2.15 -12.46
CA GLY A 194 4.92 -2.08 -12.05
C GLY A 194 4.56 -0.75 -11.39
N ILE A 195 5.43 -0.20 -10.52
CA ILE A 195 5.21 1.13 -9.93
C ILE A 195 5.11 2.20 -11.01
N PHE A 196 6.06 2.23 -11.94
CA PHE A 196 6.06 3.23 -13.02
C PHE A 196 4.88 3.04 -13.98
N ALA A 197 4.56 1.80 -14.35
CA ALA A 197 3.45 1.48 -15.23
C ALA A 197 2.11 1.92 -14.64
N ILE A 198 1.83 1.56 -13.38
CA ILE A 198 0.57 1.92 -12.73
C ILE A 198 0.47 3.42 -12.44
N ALA A 199 1.58 4.06 -12.03
CA ALA A 199 1.60 5.50 -11.82
C ALA A 199 1.28 6.26 -13.11
N LYS A 200 1.88 5.84 -14.23
CA LYS A 200 1.59 6.43 -15.54
C LYS A 200 0.17 6.15 -16.02
N LEU A 201 -0.33 4.94 -15.77
CA LEU A 201 -1.71 4.59 -16.08
C LEU A 201 -2.70 5.49 -15.31
N ILE A 202 -2.51 5.64 -13.99
CA ILE A 202 -3.36 6.49 -13.14
C ILE A 202 -3.29 7.95 -13.60
N GLU A 203 -2.10 8.47 -13.93
CA GLU A 203 -1.93 9.82 -14.46
C GLU A 203 -2.78 10.03 -15.74
N ILE A 204 -2.70 9.10 -16.69
CA ILE A 204 -3.48 9.16 -17.95
C ILE A 204 -4.97 9.06 -17.68
N LEU A 205 -5.40 8.16 -16.81
CA LEU A 205 -6.80 7.98 -16.44
C LEU A 205 -7.37 9.23 -15.76
N LEU A 206 -6.64 9.83 -14.83
CA LEU A 206 -7.05 11.08 -14.17
C LEU A 206 -7.07 12.28 -15.13
N ALA A 207 -6.16 12.33 -16.10
CA ALA A 207 -6.14 13.40 -17.09
C ALA A 207 -7.32 13.30 -18.08
N LYS A 208 -7.68 12.08 -18.52
CA LYS A 208 -8.70 11.88 -19.55
C LYS A 208 -10.12 11.66 -19.00
N TRP A 209 -10.23 10.91 -17.89
CA TRP A 209 -11.51 10.43 -17.33
C TRP A 209 -11.56 10.63 -15.80
N LYS A 210 -11.28 11.84 -15.35
CA LYS A 210 -11.18 12.19 -13.94
C LYS A 210 -12.33 11.66 -13.10
N CYS A 211 -13.58 11.93 -13.47
CA CYS A 211 -14.77 11.52 -12.72
C CYS A 211 -14.91 10.01 -12.62
N ILE A 212 -14.69 9.31 -13.74
CA ILE A 212 -14.80 7.85 -13.83
C ILE A 212 -13.74 7.18 -12.95
N THR A 213 -12.50 7.69 -13.02
CA THR A 213 -11.38 7.18 -12.22
C THR A 213 -11.59 7.40 -10.71
N TYR A 214 -12.09 8.59 -10.32
CA TYR A 214 -12.44 8.84 -8.92
C TYR A 214 -13.61 7.97 -8.45
N GLY A 215 -14.55 7.61 -9.33
CA GLY A 215 -15.59 6.63 -9.04
C GLY A 215 -15.00 5.27 -8.65
N ALA A 216 -14.06 4.77 -9.45
CA ALA A 216 -13.34 3.51 -9.14
C ALA A 216 -12.57 3.60 -7.82
N ILE A 217 -11.80 4.68 -7.60
CA ILE A 217 -11.06 4.91 -6.35
C ILE A 217 -12.00 4.93 -5.15
N LEU A 218 -13.14 5.61 -5.25
CA LEU A 218 -14.14 5.62 -4.18
C LEU A 218 -14.69 4.22 -3.88
N GLY A 219 -14.94 3.41 -4.92
CA GLY A 219 -15.37 2.02 -4.75
C GLY A 219 -14.37 1.21 -3.92
N LEU A 220 -13.07 1.32 -4.25
CA LEU A 220 -11.99 0.67 -3.52
C LEU A 220 -11.88 1.17 -2.07
N VAL A 221 -11.87 2.49 -1.88
CA VAL A 221 -11.69 3.10 -0.55
C VAL A 221 -12.89 2.85 0.36
N VAL A 222 -14.14 2.91 -0.17
CA VAL A 222 -15.33 2.62 0.62
C VAL A 222 -15.45 1.14 0.97
N ALA A 223 -14.97 0.24 0.12
CA ALA A 223 -14.97 -1.20 0.41
C ALA A 223 -13.96 -1.60 1.50
N SER A 224 -12.85 -0.85 1.65
CA SER A 224 -11.78 -1.18 2.60
C SER A 224 -12.24 -1.32 4.07
N PRO A 225 -13.10 -0.44 4.64
CA PRO A 225 -13.67 -0.64 5.97
C PRO A 225 -14.42 -1.95 6.14
N PHE A 226 -15.18 -2.35 5.12
CA PHE A 226 -15.91 -3.63 5.15
C PHE A 226 -14.95 -4.81 5.10
N ALA A 227 -13.92 -4.75 4.26
CA ALA A 227 -12.89 -5.78 4.20
C ALA A 227 -12.15 -5.92 5.55
N ILE A 228 -11.82 -4.81 6.22
CA ILE A 228 -11.22 -4.81 7.56
C ILE A 228 -12.16 -5.49 8.57
N LEU A 229 -13.45 -5.14 8.58
CA LEU A 229 -14.42 -5.73 9.49
C LEU A 229 -14.63 -7.22 9.24
N MET A 230 -14.61 -7.68 8.00
CA MET A 230 -14.72 -9.10 7.65
C MET A 230 -13.51 -9.92 8.12
N GLY A 231 -12.32 -9.31 8.20
CA GLY A 231 -11.10 -9.93 8.72
C GLY A 231 -11.00 -9.97 10.25
N LEU A 232 -11.90 -9.27 10.98
CA LEU A 232 -11.89 -9.24 12.43
C LEU A 232 -12.51 -10.52 13.02
N SER A 233 -11.72 -11.24 13.80
CA SER A 233 -12.25 -12.24 14.74
C SER A 233 -12.79 -11.52 15.97
N LEU A 234 -14.10 -11.55 16.19
CA LEU A 234 -14.75 -10.87 17.33
C LEU A 234 -15.04 -11.89 18.44
N PRO A 235 -14.11 -12.16 19.38
CA PRO A 235 -14.43 -12.89 20.58
C PRO A 235 -15.13 -11.93 21.55
N GLY A 236 -16.36 -12.15 21.90
CA GLY A 236 -17.15 -11.49 22.93
C GLY A 236 -16.94 -9.98 23.13
N PHE A 237 -17.99 -9.19 23.03
CA PHE A 237 -17.90 -7.73 23.21
C PHE A 237 -17.70 -7.35 24.69
N ASN A 238 -16.60 -6.66 25.00
CA ASN A 238 -16.44 -5.95 26.26
C ASN A 238 -16.91 -4.49 26.07
N LEU A 239 -17.80 -3.99 26.94
CA LEU A 239 -18.34 -2.62 26.86
C LEU A 239 -17.22 -1.56 26.81
N VAL A 240 -16.14 -1.75 27.57
CA VAL A 240 -14.98 -0.85 27.59
C VAL A 240 -14.29 -0.84 26.21
N GLN A 241 -14.09 -2.00 25.60
CA GLN A 241 -13.49 -2.14 24.28
C GLN A 241 -14.32 -1.42 23.19
N VAL A 242 -15.65 -1.52 23.24
CA VAL A 242 -16.56 -0.83 22.32
C VAL A 242 -16.44 0.70 22.49
N ILE A 243 -16.43 1.20 23.73
CA ILE A 243 -16.29 2.64 24.00
C ILE A 243 -14.97 3.15 23.45
N VAL A 244 -13.85 2.45 23.73
CA VAL A 244 -12.52 2.83 23.22
C VAL A 244 -12.50 2.79 21.69
N SER A 245 -13.14 1.81 21.07
CA SER A 245 -13.24 1.68 19.62
C SER A 245 -13.99 2.83 18.96
N VAL A 246 -15.07 3.30 19.58
CA VAL A 246 -15.81 4.49 19.11
C VAL A 246 -14.94 5.74 19.23
N LEU A 247 -14.21 5.89 20.34
CA LEU A 247 -13.30 7.02 20.52
C LEU A 247 -12.15 7.02 19.50
N THR A 248 -11.53 5.87 19.25
CA THR A 248 -10.45 5.75 18.25
C THR A 248 -10.97 5.99 16.83
N PHE A 249 -12.19 5.53 16.51
CA PHE A 249 -12.86 5.85 15.24
C PHE A 249 -13.02 7.34 15.05
N ILE A 250 -13.56 8.05 16.05
CA ILE A 250 -13.77 9.51 16.02
C ILE A 250 -12.42 10.24 15.87
N LEU A 251 -11.39 9.81 16.61
CA LEU A 251 -10.05 10.38 16.50
C LEU A 251 -9.46 10.19 15.10
N GLY A 252 -9.55 8.99 14.54
CA GLY A 252 -9.09 8.69 13.18
C GLY A 252 -9.83 9.54 12.14
N PHE A 253 -11.16 9.58 12.23
CA PHE A 253 -11.99 10.37 11.33
C PHE A 253 -11.66 11.87 11.41
N ALA A 254 -11.58 12.43 12.62
CA ALA A 254 -11.26 13.83 12.84
C ALA A 254 -9.85 14.19 12.33
N ALA A 255 -8.86 13.34 12.60
CA ALA A 255 -7.49 13.52 12.13
C ALA A 255 -7.43 13.58 10.60
N ALA A 256 -8.02 12.59 9.90
CA ALA A 256 -8.02 12.56 8.44
C ALA A 256 -8.81 13.73 7.83
N TRP A 257 -9.95 14.07 8.40
CA TRP A 257 -10.78 15.17 7.93
C TRP A 257 -10.10 16.54 8.11
N LEU A 258 -9.43 16.77 9.24
CA LEU A 258 -8.67 18.00 9.49
C LEU A 258 -7.48 18.15 8.54
N LEU A 259 -6.76 17.05 8.27
CA LEU A 259 -5.66 17.02 7.30
C LEU A 259 -6.18 17.33 5.89
N ALA A 260 -7.26 16.67 5.47
CA ALA A 260 -7.88 16.91 4.17
C ALA A 260 -8.35 18.37 3.98
N ARG A 261 -8.88 19.03 5.04
CA ARG A 261 -9.27 20.44 5.01
C ARG A 261 -8.09 21.39 4.91
N LYS A 262 -6.95 21.03 5.50
CA LYS A 262 -5.76 21.89 5.50
C LYS A 262 -5.11 21.96 4.10
N ASP A 263 -5.20 20.88 3.34
CA ASP A 263 -4.70 20.83 1.96
C ASP A 263 -5.59 21.60 0.95
N GLU A 264 -6.84 21.95 1.35
CA GLU A 264 -7.78 22.72 0.52
C GLU A 264 -7.61 24.26 0.64
N LYS A 265 -6.89 24.77 1.63
CA LYS A 265 -6.62 26.20 1.72
C LYS A 265 -5.51 26.54 0.72
N PRO A 266 -5.79 27.35 -0.34
CA PRO A 266 -4.73 27.87 -1.17
C PRO A 266 -3.79 28.65 -0.25
N ALA A 267 -2.49 28.49 -0.48
CA ALA A 267 -1.49 29.33 0.17
C ALA A 267 -1.83 30.80 -0.16
N ALA A 268 -2.26 31.54 0.86
CA ALA A 268 -2.52 32.96 0.77
C ALA A 268 -1.19 33.72 0.58
#